data_ad7c3e35da0e03ab6ec27b981e381fff
#
_entry.id   ad7c3e35da0e03ab6ec27b981e381fff
#
_cell.length_a   1.000
_cell.length_b   1.000
_cell.length_c   1.000
_cell.angle_alpha   90.00
_cell.angle_beta   90.00
_cell.angle_gamma   90.00
#
_symmetry.space_group_name_H-M   'P 1'
#
loop_
_entity.id
_entity.type
_entity.pdbx_description
1 polymer ?
#
loop_
_entity_poly.entity_id
_entity_poly.type
_entity_poly.pdbx_seq_one_letter_code
_entity_poly.pdbx_strand_id
1 'polypeptide(L)'
;MKVLAAGSLRTVWTSLMAPFPEPVEAEFGPAGLLRERIEAGEFCDLFASANLAHPRALLAAGRALAVFPFASNQLCLTVRREVWRKGDDWFSLLTRETLRIATSTPGADPSGDYAQELFTRMGAAGESVRRRAQALVGGRDSAPIPPGRLAAEWILHSGKAEVFIGYASYGETLRQMEGLKVITIPPPYNPLANYACAVITPQAQPLADFLLSVEAQKIVQQAGFLPSPRE
;
A
#
# COMPACT_ATOMS: atom_id res chain seq x y z
N MET A 1 -18.49 7.21 -13.19
CA MET A 1 -18.19 5.96 -12.47
C MET A 1 -17.47 6.30 -11.19
N LYS A 2 -17.90 5.76 -10.04
CA LYS A 2 -17.28 6.02 -8.74
C LYS A 2 -16.39 4.84 -8.30
N VAL A 3 -15.15 5.14 -7.92
CA VAL A 3 -14.17 4.15 -7.44
C VAL A 3 -13.72 4.50 -6.02
N LEU A 4 -13.66 3.51 -5.15
CA LEU A 4 -12.96 3.59 -3.88
C LEU A 4 -11.66 2.79 -4.01
N ALA A 5 -10.52 3.42 -3.77
CA ALA A 5 -9.21 2.83 -4.05
C ALA A 5 -8.23 2.99 -2.89
N ALA A 6 -7.39 1.97 -2.70
CA ALA A 6 -6.30 2.02 -1.74
C ALA A 6 -5.41 3.25 -1.94
N GLY A 7 -5.01 3.89 -0.85
CA GLY A 7 -4.22 5.12 -0.87
C GLY A 7 -2.92 5.03 -1.66
N SER A 8 -2.30 3.84 -1.72
CA SER A 8 -1.07 3.60 -2.50
C SER A 8 -1.28 3.67 -4.02
N LEU A 9 -2.51 3.66 -4.50
CA LEU A 9 -2.85 3.85 -5.93
C LEU A 9 -2.97 5.33 -6.33
N ARG A 10 -3.00 6.24 -5.37
CA ARG A 10 -3.18 7.68 -5.63
C ARG A 10 -2.15 8.22 -6.63
N THR A 11 -0.89 7.85 -6.46
CA THR A 11 0.22 8.39 -7.29
C THR A 11 0.20 7.89 -8.73
N VAL A 12 -0.35 6.72 -9.00
CA VAL A 12 -0.45 6.15 -10.36
C VAL A 12 -1.78 6.44 -11.02
N TRP A 13 -2.79 6.83 -10.27
CA TRP A 13 -4.18 6.83 -10.71
C TRP A 13 -4.44 7.77 -11.91
N THR A 14 -3.93 8.98 -11.87
CA THR A 14 -4.10 9.93 -12.96
C THR A 14 -3.52 9.39 -14.27
N SER A 15 -2.31 8.86 -14.25
CA SER A 15 -1.68 8.25 -15.43
C SER A 15 -2.43 7.01 -15.90
N LEU A 16 -2.93 6.22 -14.96
CA LEU A 16 -3.67 4.98 -15.24
C LEU A 16 -5.02 5.27 -15.91
N MET A 17 -5.70 6.32 -15.48
CA MET A 17 -7.01 6.70 -16.03
C MET A 17 -6.93 7.56 -17.31
N ALA A 18 -5.78 8.16 -17.61
CA ALA A 18 -5.63 9.02 -18.78
C ALA A 18 -6.06 8.36 -20.10
N PRO A 19 -5.70 7.10 -20.41
CA PRO A 19 -6.15 6.44 -21.62
C PRO A 19 -7.56 5.83 -21.52
N PHE A 20 -8.17 5.80 -20.33
CA PHE A 20 -9.51 5.23 -20.17
C PHE A 20 -10.58 6.23 -20.68
N PRO A 21 -11.51 5.81 -21.55
CA PRO A 21 -12.37 6.75 -22.27
C PRO A 21 -13.52 7.33 -21.46
N GLU A 22 -13.83 6.75 -20.30
CA GLU A 22 -14.95 7.20 -19.47
C GLU A 22 -14.48 7.99 -18.26
N PRO A 23 -15.25 8.96 -17.75
CA PRO A 23 -14.90 9.69 -16.54
C PRO A 23 -14.95 8.76 -15.31
N VAL A 24 -13.88 8.79 -14.52
CA VAL A 24 -13.75 8.02 -13.28
C VAL A 24 -13.46 8.99 -12.14
N GLU A 25 -14.33 8.97 -11.14
CA GLU A 25 -14.15 9.69 -9.89
C GLU A 25 -13.65 8.73 -8.83
N ALA A 26 -12.43 8.94 -8.36
CA ALA A 26 -11.79 8.08 -7.37
C ALA A 26 -11.61 8.78 -6.03
N GLU A 27 -11.91 8.06 -4.97
CA GLU A 27 -11.64 8.45 -3.59
C GLU A 27 -10.69 7.44 -2.97
N PHE A 28 -9.65 7.93 -2.30
CA PHE A 28 -8.56 7.11 -1.78
C PHE A 28 -8.57 7.04 -0.26
N GLY A 29 -8.16 5.88 0.26
CA GLY A 29 -8.04 5.67 1.69
C GLY A 29 -7.49 4.29 2.05
N PRO A 30 -7.34 4.01 3.35
CA PRO A 30 -6.99 2.67 3.83
C PRO A 30 -8.05 1.65 3.39
N ALA A 31 -7.63 0.58 2.74
CA ALA A 31 -8.56 -0.35 2.09
C ALA A 31 -9.52 -1.03 3.07
N GLY A 32 -9.08 -1.30 4.30
CA GLY A 32 -9.97 -1.84 5.34
C GLY A 32 -11.08 -0.87 5.74
N LEU A 33 -10.76 0.41 5.86
CA LEU A 33 -11.74 1.45 6.15
C LEU A 33 -12.68 1.69 4.97
N LEU A 34 -12.18 1.62 3.73
CA LEU A 34 -13.03 1.70 2.52
C LEU A 34 -14.00 0.53 2.44
N ARG A 35 -13.54 -0.69 2.76
CA ARG A 35 -14.42 -1.85 2.85
C ARG A 35 -15.53 -1.64 3.86
N GLU A 36 -15.23 -1.13 5.05
CA GLU A 36 -16.25 -0.82 6.07
C GLU A 36 -17.31 0.17 5.55
N ARG A 37 -16.89 1.19 4.79
CA ARG A 37 -17.81 2.15 4.15
C ARG A 37 -18.77 1.46 3.19
N ILE A 38 -18.27 0.55 2.37
CA ILE A 38 -19.10 -0.24 1.44
C ILE A 38 -20.06 -1.15 2.19
N GLU A 39 -19.60 -1.81 3.23
CA GLU A 39 -20.44 -2.67 4.09
C GLU A 39 -21.52 -1.87 4.82
N ALA A 40 -21.25 -0.61 5.14
CA ALA A 40 -22.21 0.32 5.72
C ALA A 40 -23.21 0.92 4.70
N GLY A 41 -23.10 0.56 3.42
CA GLY A 41 -24.03 0.96 2.36
C GLY A 41 -23.57 2.10 1.46
N GLU A 42 -22.32 2.56 1.57
CA GLU A 42 -21.81 3.57 0.65
C GLU A 42 -21.70 3.01 -0.77
N PHE A 43 -22.17 3.78 -1.74
CA PHE A 43 -22.15 3.40 -3.14
C PHE A 43 -20.77 3.57 -3.77
N CYS A 44 -20.34 2.57 -4.52
CA CYS A 44 -19.28 2.69 -5.52
C CYS A 44 -19.49 1.64 -6.62
N ASP A 45 -18.89 1.87 -7.78
CA ASP A 45 -18.93 0.95 -8.91
C ASP A 45 -17.82 -0.09 -8.83
N LEU A 46 -16.64 0.31 -8.36
CA LEU A 46 -15.45 -0.53 -8.23
C LEU A 46 -14.70 -0.20 -6.94
N PHE A 47 -14.22 -1.24 -6.28
CA PHE A 47 -13.33 -1.13 -5.12
C PHE A 47 -11.96 -1.73 -5.46
N ALA A 48 -10.90 -0.93 -5.37
CA ALA A 48 -9.52 -1.35 -5.61
C ALA A 48 -8.73 -1.41 -4.30
N SER A 49 -8.40 -2.62 -3.86
CA SER A 49 -7.73 -2.87 -2.58
C SER A 49 -6.28 -3.27 -2.78
N ALA A 50 -5.44 -2.96 -1.78
CA ALA A 50 -4.05 -3.41 -1.73
C ALA A 50 -3.89 -4.87 -1.23
N ASN A 51 -4.98 -5.61 -1.05
CA ASN A 51 -4.98 -7.03 -0.76
C ASN A 51 -6.14 -7.74 -1.46
N LEU A 52 -6.11 -9.07 -1.45
CA LEU A 52 -7.19 -9.92 -1.94
C LEU A 52 -8.32 -10.10 -0.91
N ALA A 53 -8.00 -10.03 0.38
CA ALA A 53 -8.92 -10.39 1.45
C ALA A 53 -10.15 -9.48 1.49
N HIS A 54 -9.97 -8.17 1.37
CA HIS A 54 -11.09 -7.22 1.40
C HIS A 54 -12.06 -7.38 0.22
N PRO A 55 -11.59 -7.44 -1.05
CA PRO A 55 -12.49 -7.71 -2.18
C PRO A 55 -13.21 -9.06 -2.07
N ARG A 56 -12.50 -10.10 -1.66
CA ARG A 56 -13.09 -11.44 -1.49
C ARG A 56 -14.16 -11.47 -0.40
N ALA A 57 -13.98 -10.72 0.68
CA ALA A 57 -14.98 -10.60 1.73
C ALA A 57 -16.27 -9.95 1.21
N LEU A 58 -16.17 -8.93 0.37
CA LEU A 58 -17.33 -8.31 -0.28
C LEU A 58 -18.04 -9.27 -1.23
N LEU A 59 -17.28 -10.05 -2.00
CA LEU A 59 -17.84 -11.08 -2.88
C LEU A 59 -18.59 -12.16 -2.07
N ALA A 60 -17.97 -12.67 -1.01
CA ALA A 60 -18.59 -13.68 -0.14
C ALA A 60 -19.86 -13.18 0.56
N ALA A 61 -19.93 -11.88 0.85
CA ALA A 61 -21.10 -11.23 1.43
C ALA A 61 -22.19 -10.86 0.39
N GLY A 62 -22.01 -11.22 -0.88
CA GLY A 62 -22.93 -10.86 -1.97
C GLY A 62 -22.94 -9.37 -2.34
N ARG A 63 -21.90 -8.62 -1.96
CA ARG A 63 -21.79 -7.17 -2.22
C ARG A 63 -20.91 -6.83 -3.42
N ALA A 64 -20.35 -7.83 -4.08
CA ALA A 64 -19.58 -7.69 -5.31
C ALA A 64 -19.99 -8.78 -6.31
N LEU A 65 -19.84 -8.47 -7.59
CA LEU A 65 -20.16 -9.38 -8.69
C LEU A 65 -18.97 -10.27 -9.05
N ALA A 66 -17.76 -9.75 -8.96
CA ALA A 66 -16.51 -10.43 -9.28
C ALA A 66 -15.33 -9.80 -8.55
N VAL A 67 -14.26 -10.56 -8.40
CA VAL A 67 -12.97 -10.12 -7.86
C VAL A 67 -11.87 -10.58 -8.81
N PHE A 68 -10.91 -9.69 -9.09
CA PHE A 68 -9.76 -10.03 -9.93
C PHE A 68 -8.50 -9.32 -9.43
N PRO A 69 -7.33 -9.99 -9.43
CA PRO A 69 -6.05 -9.34 -9.16
C PRO A 69 -5.63 -8.50 -10.37
N PHE A 70 -4.96 -7.37 -10.14
CA PHE A 70 -4.51 -6.51 -11.25
C PHE A 70 -3.10 -5.96 -11.10
N ALA A 71 -2.49 -6.03 -9.92
CA ALA A 71 -1.13 -5.58 -9.68
C ALA A 71 -0.55 -6.28 -8.45
N SER A 72 0.76 -6.17 -8.28
CA SER A 72 1.44 -6.56 -7.04
C SER A 72 2.40 -5.48 -6.58
N ASN A 73 2.78 -5.54 -5.31
CA ASN A 73 3.74 -4.63 -4.69
C ASN A 73 4.54 -5.38 -3.63
N GLN A 74 5.59 -4.76 -3.15
CA GLN A 74 6.40 -5.25 -2.04
C GLN A 74 6.61 -4.14 -1.03
N LEU A 75 7.22 -4.46 0.11
CA LEU A 75 7.61 -3.47 1.10
C LEU A 75 9.06 -3.02 0.87
N CYS A 76 9.34 -1.82 1.33
CA CYS A 76 10.69 -1.31 1.52
C CYS A 76 10.79 -0.55 2.85
N LEU A 77 11.99 -0.30 3.31
CA LEU A 77 12.23 0.65 4.38
C LEU A 77 12.62 1.99 3.77
N THR A 78 12.08 3.05 4.32
CA THR A 78 12.60 4.40 4.13
C THR A 78 13.18 4.86 5.45
N VAL A 79 14.40 5.35 5.44
CA VAL A 79 15.11 5.73 6.66
C VAL A 79 15.67 7.14 6.55
N ARG A 80 15.76 7.83 7.69
CA ARG A 80 16.48 9.10 7.76
C ARG A 80 17.95 8.81 7.50
N ARG A 81 18.55 9.50 6.51
CA ARG A 81 19.94 9.28 6.09
C ARG A 81 20.93 9.40 7.24
N GLU A 82 20.67 10.29 8.19
CA GLU A 82 21.55 10.55 9.33
C GLU A 82 21.72 9.37 10.29
N VAL A 83 20.75 8.45 10.34
CA VAL A 83 20.83 7.26 11.21
C VAL A 83 21.46 6.06 10.52
N TRP A 84 21.60 6.11 9.20
CA TRP A 84 22.20 5.03 8.43
C TRP A 84 23.71 4.99 8.63
N ARG A 85 24.24 3.79 8.87
CA ARG A 85 25.66 3.51 9.08
C ARG A 85 26.18 2.59 7.97
N LYS A 86 27.46 2.73 7.66
CA LYS A 86 28.10 1.82 6.70
C LYS A 86 27.94 0.36 7.15
N GLY A 87 27.43 -0.50 6.26
CA GLY A 87 27.15 -1.91 6.55
C GLY A 87 25.75 -2.18 7.06
N ASP A 88 24.92 -1.16 7.30
CA ASP A 88 23.52 -1.37 7.63
C ASP A 88 22.76 -2.04 6.48
N ASP A 89 21.85 -2.91 6.85
CA ASP A 89 20.84 -3.49 5.99
C ASP A 89 19.44 -3.34 6.61
N TRP A 90 18.45 -3.88 5.98
CA TRP A 90 17.08 -3.85 6.45
C TRP A 90 16.94 -4.47 7.86
N PHE A 91 17.65 -5.56 8.12
CA PHE A 91 17.57 -6.29 9.40
C PHE A 91 18.23 -5.51 10.53
N SER A 92 19.44 -4.98 10.32
CA SER A 92 20.16 -4.17 11.32
C SER A 92 19.38 -2.90 11.67
N LEU A 93 18.76 -2.26 10.69
CA LEU A 93 17.94 -1.06 10.92
C LEU A 93 16.69 -1.36 11.72
N LEU A 94 15.96 -2.44 11.40
CA LEU A 94 14.76 -2.82 12.15
C LEU A 94 15.06 -3.30 13.58
N THR A 95 16.18 -3.99 13.78
CA THR A 95 16.53 -4.55 15.09
C THR A 95 17.31 -3.61 16.00
N ARG A 96 17.74 -2.47 15.49
CA ARG A 96 18.40 -1.43 16.31
C ARG A 96 17.38 -0.75 17.21
N GLU A 97 17.44 -1.06 18.51
CA GLU A 97 16.42 -0.65 19.48
C GLU A 97 16.31 0.88 19.69
N THR A 98 17.35 1.62 19.34
CA THR A 98 17.34 3.09 19.43
C THR A 98 16.56 3.78 18.30
N LEU A 99 16.23 3.05 17.23
CA LEU A 99 15.46 3.60 16.12
C LEU A 99 13.96 3.36 16.32
N ARG A 100 13.17 4.42 16.17
CA ARG A 100 11.71 4.34 16.16
C ARG A 100 11.24 3.92 14.78
N ILE A 101 10.34 2.94 14.74
CA ILE A 101 9.82 2.35 13.51
C ILE A 101 8.34 2.71 13.39
N ALA A 102 7.97 3.29 12.27
CA ALA A 102 6.60 3.61 11.93
C ALA A 102 6.07 2.67 10.85
N THR A 103 4.82 2.31 10.98
CA THR A 103 4.05 1.51 10.01
C THR A 103 2.69 2.13 9.78
N SER A 104 1.96 1.61 8.80
CA SER A 104 0.53 1.80 8.72
C SER A 104 -0.20 0.93 9.74
N THR A 105 -1.50 1.14 9.90
CA THR A 105 -2.32 0.51 10.95
C THR A 105 -2.85 -0.84 10.50
N PRO A 106 -2.45 -1.95 11.14
CA PRO A 106 -2.99 -3.27 10.84
C PRO A 106 -4.50 -3.32 10.99
N GLY A 107 -5.16 -4.09 10.15
CA GLY A 107 -6.63 -4.21 10.10
C GLY A 107 -7.31 -3.10 9.30
N ALA A 108 -6.90 -1.86 9.49
CA ALA A 108 -7.42 -0.71 8.75
C ALA A 108 -6.76 -0.54 7.37
N ASP A 109 -5.46 -0.81 7.29
CA ASP A 109 -4.67 -0.64 6.08
C ASP A 109 -3.82 -1.88 5.79
N PRO A 110 -3.93 -2.48 4.59
CA PRO A 110 -3.13 -3.65 4.20
C PRO A 110 -1.62 -3.47 4.37
N SER A 111 -1.07 -2.28 4.17
CA SER A 111 0.36 -2.00 4.43
C SER A 111 0.78 -2.36 5.85
N GLY A 112 -0.08 -2.08 6.83
CA GLY A 112 0.13 -2.47 8.22
C GLY A 112 0.10 -3.99 8.42
N ASP A 113 -0.81 -4.68 7.75
CA ASP A 113 -0.90 -6.13 7.79
C ASP A 113 0.35 -6.79 7.20
N TYR A 114 0.86 -6.27 6.08
CA TYR A 114 2.11 -6.75 5.47
C TYR A 114 3.32 -6.48 6.37
N ALA A 115 3.37 -5.36 7.09
CA ALA A 115 4.43 -5.13 8.07
C ALA A 115 4.39 -6.18 9.19
N GLN A 116 3.22 -6.56 9.68
CA GLN A 116 3.06 -7.65 10.64
C GLN A 116 3.54 -8.99 10.08
N GLU A 117 3.27 -9.27 8.82
CA GLU A 117 3.77 -10.48 8.15
C GLU A 117 5.29 -10.48 8.03
N LEU A 118 5.91 -9.35 7.69
CA LEU A 118 7.36 -9.19 7.71
C LEU A 118 7.94 -9.56 9.09
N PHE A 119 7.37 -9.04 10.16
CA PHE A 119 7.83 -9.33 11.51
C PHE A 119 7.70 -10.83 11.84
N THR A 120 6.62 -11.46 11.44
CA THR A 120 6.43 -12.90 11.59
C THR A 120 7.52 -13.70 10.87
N ARG A 121 7.86 -13.32 9.64
CA ARG A 121 8.92 -13.96 8.85
C ARG A 121 10.33 -13.76 9.45
N MET A 122 10.53 -12.71 10.24
CA MET A 122 11.78 -12.46 10.95
C MET A 122 11.96 -13.35 12.20
N GLY A 123 10.94 -14.09 12.61
CA GLY A 123 11.00 -14.95 13.80
C GLY A 123 11.11 -14.15 15.11
N ALA A 124 11.94 -14.61 16.05
CA ALA A 124 12.08 -14.01 17.38
C ALA A 124 12.51 -12.53 17.33
N ALA A 125 13.41 -12.16 16.42
CA ALA A 125 13.80 -10.76 16.21
C ALA A 125 12.62 -9.91 15.78
N GLY A 126 11.75 -10.44 14.92
CA GLY A 126 10.54 -9.77 14.45
C GLY A 126 9.52 -9.48 15.55
N GLU A 127 9.41 -10.34 16.54
CA GLU A 127 8.54 -10.11 17.70
C GLU A 127 8.99 -8.90 18.53
N SER A 128 10.29 -8.70 18.69
CA SER A 128 10.82 -7.50 19.34
C SER A 128 10.51 -6.23 18.55
N VAL A 129 10.67 -6.28 17.23
CA VAL A 129 10.34 -5.16 16.33
C VAL A 129 8.83 -4.86 16.38
N ARG A 130 7.99 -5.89 16.32
CA ARG A 130 6.52 -5.76 16.41
C ARG A 130 6.08 -4.98 17.64
N ARG A 131 6.66 -5.28 18.79
CA ARG A 131 6.32 -4.59 20.05
C ARG A 131 6.71 -3.11 20.06
N ARG A 132 7.76 -2.73 19.31
CA ARG A 132 8.26 -1.35 19.25
C ARG A 132 7.65 -0.53 18.13
N ALA A 133 7.17 -1.19 17.06
CA ALA A 133 6.62 -0.52 15.91
C ALA A 133 5.37 0.29 16.26
N GLN A 134 5.28 1.50 15.72
CA GLN A 134 4.19 2.43 15.95
C GLN A 134 3.34 2.57 14.69
N ALA A 135 2.04 2.32 14.81
CA ALA A 135 1.07 2.53 13.74
C ALA A 135 0.70 4.02 13.69
N LEU A 136 1.39 4.79 12.86
CA LEU A 136 1.22 6.25 12.82
C LEU A 136 0.33 6.75 11.68
N VAL A 137 0.02 5.91 10.69
CA VAL A 137 -0.79 6.29 9.51
C VAL A 137 -1.80 5.21 9.18
N GLY A 138 -2.75 5.54 8.32
CA GLY A 138 -3.69 4.56 7.75
C GLY A 138 -4.75 4.02 8.71
N GLY A 139 -4.84 4.54 9.92
CA GLY A 139 -5.87 4.16 10.89
C GLY A 139 -6.99 5.20 10.96
N ARG A 140 -8.10 4.80 11.59
CA ARG A 140 -9.27 5.66 11.81
C ARG A 140 -8.92 6.94 12.56
N ASP A 141 -8.03 6.83 13.55
CA ASP A 141 -7.63 7.93 14.43
C ASP A 141 -6.22 8.46 14.12
N SER A 142 -5.64 8.05 12.99
CA SER A 142 -4.33 8.55 12.57
C SER A 142 -4.38 10.03 12.25
N ALA A 143 -3.33 10.76 12.62
CA ALA A 143 -3.17 12.15 12.19
C ALA A 143 -3.11 12.21 10.65
N PRO A 144 -3.78 13.19 10.03
CA PRO A 144 -3.80 13.29 8.57
C PRO A 144 -2.41 13.63 8.02
N ILE A 145 -2.09 13.04 6.88
CA ILE A 145 -0.92 13.42 6.09
C ILE A 145 -1.32 14.63 5.24
N PRO A 146 -0.51 15.69 5.21
CA PRO A 146 -0.82 16.85 4.38
C PRO A 146 -0.99 16.49 2.90
N PRO A 147 -1.92 17.12 2.18
CA PRO A 147 -2.13 16.86 0.77
C PRO A 147 -0.83 16.99 -0.04
N GLY A 148 -0.62 16.05 -0.97
CA GLY A 148 0.57 16.03 -1.83
C GLY A 148 1.85 15.51 -1.16
N ARG A 149 1.83 15.17 0.13
CA ARG A 149 2.95 14.57 0.84
C ARG A 149 2.81 13.05 0.91
N LEU A 150 3.94 12.35 0.82
CA LEU A 150 3.96 10.90 1.08
C LEU A 150 4.04 10.61 2.58
N ALA A 151 3.35 9.57 3.04
CA ALA A 151 3.34 9.22 4.46
C ALA A 151 4.74 9.00 5.03
N ALA A 152 5.57 8.22 4.33
CA ALA A 152 6.95 7.95 4.74
C ALA A 152 7.76 9.24 4.89
N GLU A 153 7.72 10.09 3.89
CA GLU A 153 8.45 11.37 3.88
C GLU A 153 7.96 12.27 5.01
N TRP A 154 6.66 12.43 5.17
CA TRP A 154 6.08 13.28 6.21
C TRP A 154 6.46 12.79 7.62
N ILE A 155 6.31 11.50 7.90
CA ILE A 155 6.63 10.91 9.21
C ILE A 155 8.11 11.08 9.53
N LEU A 156 8.99 10.84 8.57
CA LEU A 156 10.43 10.92 8.78
C LEU A 156 10.92 12.36 8.89
N HIS A 157 10.50 13.26 8.01
CA HIS A 157 10.89 14.67 8.05
C HIS A 157 10.30 15.41 9.25
N SER A 158 9.16 15.01 9.75
CA SER A 158 8.57 15.60 10.98
C SER A 158 9.17 15.02 12.27
N GLY A 159 10.15 14.11 12.18
CA GLY A 159 10.86 13.57 13.33
C GLY A 159 10.05 12.59 14.18
N LYS A 160 8.99 12.01 13.66
CA LYS A 160 8.13 11.06 14.40
C LYS A 160 8.71 9.65 14.46
N ALA A 161 9.55 9.30 13.52
CA ALA A 161 10.28 8.04 13.48
C ALA A 161 11.57 8.19 12.65
N GLU A 162 12.48 7.24 12.76
CA GLU A 162 13.71 7.14 11.98
C GLU A 162 13.55 6.19 10.79
N VAL A 163 12.64 5.22 10.90
CA VAL A 163 12.39 4.20 9.89
C VAL A 163 10.89 4.10 9.62
N PHE A 164 10.52 4.04 8.35
CA PHE A 164 9.14 3.80 7.91
C PHE A 164 9.09 2.54 7.03
N ILE A 165 8.17 1.64 7.35
CA ILE A 165 7.90 0.46 6.53
C ILE A 165 6.69 0.76 5.64
N GLY A 166 6.90 0.77 4.33
CA GLY A 166 5.85 1.06 3.36
C GLY A 166 6.08 0.37 2.03
N TYR A 167 5.29 0.74 1.04
CA TYR A 167 5.36 0.10 -0.26
C TYR A 167 6.58 0.50 -1.08
N ALA A 168 7.19 -0.49 -1.72
CA ALA A 168 8.35 -0.32 -2.58
C ALA A 168 8.03 0.50 -3.85
N SER A 169 6.77 0.58 -4.28
CA SER A 169 6.34 1.41 -5.40
C SER A 169 6.66 2.90 -5.22
N TYR A 170 6.75 3.37 -3.98
CA TYR A 170 7.18 4.75 -3.68
C TYR A 170 8.70 4.93 -3.69
N GLY A 171 9.46 3.84 -3.80
CA GLY A 171 10.91 3.85 -3.55
C GLY A 171 11.68 4.81 -4.43
N GLU A 172 11.38 4.89 -5.72
CA GLU A 172 12.07 5.78 -6.65
C GLU A 172 11.87 7.26 -6.28
N THR A 173 10.63 7.65 -6.00
CA THR A 173 10.31 9.01 -5.55
C THR A 173 11.00 9.33 -4.22
N LEU A 174 10.97 8.41 -3.26
CA LEU A 174 11.58 8.61 -1.94
C LEU A 174 13.10 8.70 -1.99
N ARG A 175 13.77 7.95 -2.91
CA ARG A 175 15.22 8.04 -3.09
C ARG A 175 15.71 9.42 -3.53
N GLN A 176 14.87 10.17 -4.23
CA GLN A 176 15.18 11.52 -4.71
C GLN A 176 14.96 12.60 -3.65
N MET A 177 14.32 12.26 -2.54
CA MET A 177 14.05 13.21 -1.47
C MET A 177 15.28 13.40 -0.57
N GLU A 178 15.56 14.66 -0.25
CA GLU A 178 16.70 15.00 0.61
C GLU A 178 16.56 14.36 1.99
N GLY A 179 17.67 13.87 2.52
CA GLY A 179 17.75 13.31 3.88
C GLY A 179 17.12 11.93 4.04
N LEU A 180 16.65 11.30 2.97
CA LEU A 180 16.05 9.97 3.00
C LEU A 180 16.91 8.95 2.23
N LYS A 181 16.82 7.70 2.67
CA LYS A 181 17.42 6.55 2.02
C LYS A 181 16.41 5.40 1.98
N VAL A 182 16.32 4.72 0.85
CA VAL A 182 15.43 3.56 0.66
C VAL A 182 16.25 2.29 0.70
N ILE A 183 15.81 1.36 1.54
CA ILE A 183 16.49 0.07 1.77
C ILE A 183 15.54 -1.04 1.33
N THR A 184 16.03 -1.93 0.49
CA THR A 184 15.26 -3.10 0.01
C THR A 184 15.22 -4.19 1.06
N ILE A 185 14.10 -4.93 1.07
CA ILE A 185 13.92 -6.13 1.90
C ILE A 185 14.03 -7.35 0.97
N PRO A 186 14.86 -8.34 1.29
CA PRO A 186 15.03 -9.49 0.42
C PRO A 186 13.76 -10.35 0.29
N PRO A 187 13.53 -10.96 -0.88
CA PRO A 187 12.29 -11.69 -1.18
C PRO A 187 11.83 -12.72 -0.16
N PRO A 188 12.69 -13.51 0.52
CA PRO A 188 12.24 -14.48 1.51
C PRO A 188 11.49 -13.85 2.70
N TYR A 189 11.81 -12.61 3.02
CA TYR A 189 11.19 -11.88 4.13
C TYR A 189 10.12 -10.89 3.68
N ASN A 190 10.17 -10.47 2.42
CA ASN A 190 9.29 -9.43 1.89
C ASN A 190 7.95 -10.02 1.45
N PRO A 191 6.85 -9.67 2.12
CA PRO A 191 5.53 -10.10 1.68
C PRO A 191 5.21 -9.57 0.27
N LEU A 192 4.52 -10.39 -0.51
CA LEU A 192 3.96 -9.97 -1.79
C LEU A 192 2.55 -9.43 -1.57
N ALA A 193 2.36 -8.16 -1.83
CA ALA A 193 1.07 -7.49 -1.77
C ALA A 193 0.34 -7.66 -3.11
N ASN A 194 -0.68 -8.50 -3.16
CA ASN A 194 -1.51 -8.69 -4.34
C ASN A 194 -2.70 -7.75 -4.29
N TYR A 195 -2.71 -6.76 -5.20
CA TYR A 195 -3.81 -5.83 -5.35
C TYR A 195 -4.93 -6.47 -6.16
N ALA A 196 -6.16 -6.26 -5.70
CA ALA A 196 -7.33 -6.79 -6.37
C ALA A 196 -8.47 -5.78 -6.40
N CYS A 197 -9.29 -5.88 -7.44
CA CYS A 197 -10.52 -5.13 -7.58
C CYS A 197 -11.73 -6.01 -7.29
N ALA A 198 -12.75 -5.42 -6.66
CA ALA A 198 -14.10 -5.93 -6.62
C ALA A 198 -14.97 -5.10 -7.57
N VAL A 199 -15.62 -5.77 -8.51
CA VAL A 199 -16.64 -5.18 -9.38
C VAL A 199 -17.93 -5.15 -8.57
N ILE A 200 -18.42 -3.96 -8.23
CA ILE A 200 -19.63 -3.79 -7.41
C ILE A 200 -20.87 -3.66 -8.31
N THR A 201 -20.76 -2.89 -9.39
CA THR A 201 -21.84 -2.75 -10.38
C THR A 201 -21.39 -3.19 -11.76
N PRO A 202 -22.31 -3.63 -12.64
CA PRO A 202 -21.95 -4.02 -14.02
C PRO A 202 -21.27 -2.90 -14.81
N GLN A 203 -21.54 -1.63 -14.47
CA GLN A 203 -20.94 -0.46 -15.12
C GLN A 203 -19.42 -0.38 -14.95
N ALA A 204 -18.86 -1.04 -13.93
CA ALA A 204 -17.42 -1.08 -13.70
C ALA A 204 -16.68 -2.11 -14.57
N GLN A 205 -17.39 -3.00 -15.29
CA GLN A 205 -16.72 -4.05 -16.06
C GLN A 205 -15.73 -3.51 -17.10
N PRO A 206 -16.05 -2.46 -17.88
CA PRO A 206 -15.07 -1.89 -18.81
C PRO A 206 -13.78 -1.40 -18.12
N LEU A 207 -13.89 -0.82 -16.93
CA LEU A 207 -12.72 -0.40 -16.16
C LEU A 207 -11.94 -1.62 -15.65
N ALA A 208 -12.63 -2.65 -15.20
CA ALA A 208 -12.01 -3.92 -14.79
C ALA A 208 -11.20 -4.53 -15.94
N ASP A 209 -11.77 -4.61 -17.12
CA ASP A 209 -11.11 -5.13 -18.32
C ASP A 209 -9.91 -4.26 -18.71
N PHE A 210 -10.05 -2.95 -18.63
CA PHE A 210 -8.96 -2.00 -18.91
C PHE A 210 -7.77 -2.21 -17.94
N LEU A 211 -8.02 -2.37 -16.65
CA LEU A 211 -6.95 -2.57 -15.65
C LEU A 211 -6.11 -3.83 -15.93
N LEU A 212 -6.66 -4.82 -16.60
CA LEU A 212 -5.97 -6.03 -17.03
C LEU A 212 -5.33 -5.90 -18.42
N SER A 213 -5.54 -4.80 -19.12
CA SER A 213 -4.98 -4.57 -20.46
C SER A 213 -3.47 -4.42 -20.41
N VAL A 214 -2.82 -4.70 -21.55
CA VAL A 214 -1.36 -4.48 -21.70
C VAL A 214 -0.97 -3.03 -21.45
N GLU A 215 -1.80 -2.09 -21.88
CA GLU A 215 -1.58 -0.66 -21.68
C GLU A 215 -1.59 -0.29 -20.18
N ALA A 216 -2.63 -0.68 -19.45
CA ALA A 216 -2.73 -0.42 -18.02
C ALA A 216 -1.60 -1.09 -17.24
N GLN A 217 -1.24 -2.33 -17.60
CA GLN A 217 -0.15 -3.07 -16.94
C GLN A 217 1.21 -2.40 -17.16
N LYS A 218 1.48 -1.80 -18.30
CA LYS A 218 2.68 -0.98 -18.53
C LYS A 218 2.73 0.25 -17.62
N ILE A 219 1.62 0.96 -17.49
CA ILE A 219 1.53 2.16 -16.64
C ILE A 219 1.77 1.78 -15.17
N VAL A 220 1.14 0.73 -14.70
CA VAL A 220 1.30 0.23 -13.33
C VAL A 220 2.75 -0.14 -13.04
N GLN A 221 3.41 -0.87 -13.94
CA GLN A 221 4.81 -1.26 -13.78
C GLN A 221 5.77 -0.07 -13.83
N GLN A 222 5.51 0.90 -14.71
CA GLN A 222 6.31 2.14 -14.77
C GLN A 222 6.19 2.97 -13.49
N ALA A 223 5.09 2.84 -12.75
CA ALA A 223 4.89 3.48 -11.45
C ALA A 223 5.53 2.72 -10.28
N GLY A 224 6.28 1.65 -10.55
CA GLY A 224 7.02 0.89 -9.53
C GLY A 224 6.27 -0.31 -8.96
N PHE A 225 5.08 -0.61 -9.44
CA PHE A 225 4.36 -1.84 -9.08
C PHE A 225 4.92 -3.04 -9.86
N LEU A 226 4.68 -4.22 -9.32
CA LEU A 226 4.93 -5.47 -10.01
C LEU A 226 3.70 -5.87 -10.85
N PRO A 227 3.89 -6.70 -11.90
CA PRO A 227 2.77 -7.20 -12.68
C PRO A 227 1.79 -7.99 -11.83
N SER A 228 0.54 -8.06 -12.29
CA SER A 228 -0.45 -8.94 -11.70
C SER A 228 0.08 -10.38 -11.65
N PRO A 229 -0.14 -11.12 -10.55
CA PRO A 229 0.19 -12.54 -10.53
C PRO A 229 -0.60 -13.23 -11.67
N ARG A 230 0.12 -14.02 -12.46
CA ARG A 230 -0.53 -14.91 -13.42
C ARG A 230 -1.10 -16.10 -12.64
N GLU A 231 -2.37 -16.40 -12.85
CA GLU A 231 -2.97 -17.63 -12.35
C GLU A 231 -2.30 -18.86 -12.99
#